data_45421f2f0222ec866c73492cda663986
#
_entry.id   45421f2f0222ec866c73492cda663986
#
_cell.length_a   1.000
_cell.length_b   1.000
_cell.length_c   1.000
_cell.angle_alpha   90.00
_cell.angle_beta   90.00
_cell.angle_gamma   90.00
#
_symmetry.space_group_name_H-M   'P 1'
#
loop_
_entity.id
_entity.type
_entity.pdbx_description
1 polymer ?
#
loop_
_entity_poly.entity_id
_entity_poly.type
_entity_poly.pdbx_seq_one_letter_code
_entity_poly.pdbx_strand_id
1 'polypeptide(L)'
;MIKQNFACGLRVCGLLACGLLAGCGAAGAAAGTGTGGQAGSITLYSGQHEQTTDGLVAAFEQQTGIKVSVRNDDEDTLANLIAVQGSHSPADVFFTENSPPLEFLQEKGLLSQVTPGTLAHTPAKYDSPAGDWVGVSARVSVIVYNPSLIARNQLPAGVMQLADPTYSGKLGIAPSETDFQPIVTSVTRTYGRAAALSWLEKVKSNGASHTFPDNETLVSDVNRGQVAFGVINEYYWYRLKAEIGASAMHSQITYFAAHDPGYVIDVSGAAVLKNSQHQAAAQKFLAFLVSRKGEEIIGRAGGDEQSYEYPIGSGVTTSAPETPFSQLQPSPITIAQLGDGAAAIDLLRQAGLL
;
A
#
# COMPACT_ATOMS: atom_id res chain seq x y z
N MET A 1 35.80 -0.33 -15.40
CA MET A 1 36.48 0.33 -16.54
C MET A 1 35.89 -0.16 -17.83
N ILE A 2 34.88 0.49 -18.38
CA ILE A 2 34.58 0.46 -19.84
C ILE A 2 33.94 1.80 -20.16
N LYS A 3 34.48 2.43 -21.21
CA LYS A 3 34.31 3.84 -21.55
C LYS A 3 33.01 4.15 -22.27
N GLN A 4 32.49 5.34 -21.93
CA GLN A 4 31.52 6.11 -22.71
C GLN A 4 32.07 6.43 -24.11
N ASN A 5 31.15 6.46 -25.09
CA ASN A 5 31.36 7.21 -26.34
C ASN A 5 30.14 8.08 -26.62
N PHE A 6 30.37 9.38 -26.53
CA PHE A 6 29.54 10.45 -27.05
C PHE A 6 29.69 10.55 -28.56
N ALA A 7 28.62 10.70 -29.30
CA ALA A 7 28.64 11.20 -30.68
C ALA A 7 27.63 12.34 -30.81
N CYS A 8 28.19 13.53 -30.94
CA CYS A 8 27.52 14.78 -31.24
C CYS A 8 27.26 14.86 -32.76
N GLY A 9 26.06 15.18 -33.19
CA GLY A 9 25.71 15.42 -34.58
C GLY A 9 24.86 16.66 -34.76
N LEU A 10 25.54 17.77 -34.97
CA LEU A 10 24.98 19.07 -35.32
C LEU A 10 24.62 19.08 -36.82
N ARG A 11 23.43 19.46 -37.20
CA ARG A 11 23.14 19.96 -38.55
C ARG A 11 22.22 21.18 -38.54
N VAL A 12 22.68 22.16 -39.27
CA VAL A 12 22.29 23.56 -39.39
C VAL A 12 21.40 23.75 -40.63
N CYS A 13 20.47 24.72 -40.51
CA CYS A 13 19.88 25.65 -41.50
C CYS A 13 19.15 25.16 -42.76
N GLY A 14 18.00 25.76 -42.97
CA GLY A 14 17.32 25.96 -44.26
C GLY A 14 16.10 26.89 -44.13
N LEU A 15 16.33 28.20 -44.23
CA LEU A 15 15.31 29.24 -44.47
C LEU A 15 14.89 29.24 -45.94
N LEU A 16 13.60 29.45 -46.26
CA LEU A 16 13.07 30.19 -47.43
C LEU A 16 11.55 30.25 -47.35
N ALA A 17 11.04 31.22 -47.34
CA ALA A 17 10.32 32.47 -47.66
C ALA A 17 9.10 32.31 -48.61
N CYS A 18 8.05 33.04 -48.23
CA CYS A 18 7.03 33.73 -49.03
C CYS A 18 6.01 32.97 -49.91
N GLY A 19 4.74 33.30 -49.68
CA GLY A 19 3.64 33.11 -50.60
C GLY A 19 2.28 33.55 -50.02
N LEU A 20 1.98 34.87 -50.08
CA LEU A 20 0.63 35.43 -49.86
C LEU A 20 -0.30 35.08 -51.02
N LEU A 21 -1.49 34.55 -50.75
CA LEU A 21 -2.65 34.70 -51.62
C LEU A 21 -3.93 34.77 -50.77
N ALA A 22 -4.61 35.88 -50.84
CA ALA A 22 -5.92 36.16 -50.29
C ALA A 22 -7.00 35.47 -51.09
N GLY A 23 -7.96 34.81 -50.47
CA GLY A 23 -9.18 34.30 -51.08
C GLY A 23 -10.34 34.33 -50.08
N CYS A 24 -11.22 35.34 -50.25
CA CYS A 24 -12.52 35.42 -49.59
C CYS A 24 -13.43 34.29 -50.09
N GLY A 25 -14.00 33.50 -49.18
CA GLY A 25 -15.10 32.60 -49.47
C GLY A 25 -15.90 32.35 -48.19
N ALA A 26 -17.00 33.12 -48.04
CA ALA A 26 -17.96 32.90 -46.99
C ALA A 26 -18.84 31.69 -47.32
N ALA A 27 -18.77 30.63 -46.51
CA ALA A 27 -19.81 29.62 -46.46
C ALA A 27 -19.98 29.17 -44.99
N GLY A 28 -21.17 29.37 -44.47
CA GLY A 28 -21.55 29.03 -43.11
C GLY A 28 -21.39 27.56 -42.83
N ALA A 29 -20.58 27.24 -41.84
CA ALA A 29 -20.53 25.93 -41.27
C ALA A 29 -21.06 26.02 -39.86
N ALA A 30 -22.12 25.26 -39.59
CA ALA A 30 -22.67 25.07 -38.29
C ALA A 30 -21.55 24.57 -37.32
N ALA A 31 -21.21 25.39 -36.33
CA ALA A 31 -20.32 25.00 -35.29
C ALA A 31 -21.00 23.94 -34.42
N GLY A 32 -20.76 22.70 -34.73
CA GLY A 32 -20.92 21.63 -33.77
C GLY A 32 -19.88 21.83 -32.68
N THR A 33 -20.29 22.43 -31.58
CA THR A 33 -19.49 22.47 -30.36
C THR A 33 -19.39 21.06 -29.79
N GLY A 34 -18.54 20.23 -30.38
CA GLY A 34 -18.00 19.08 -29.73
C GLY A 34 -17.02 19.60 -28.70
N THR A 35 -17.50 19.79 -27.45
CA THR A 35 -16.62 19.90 -26.28
C THR A 35 -15.96 18.55 -26.11
N GLY A 36 -14.94 18.28 -26.89
CA GLY A 36 -13.92 17.32 -26.53
C GLY A 36 -13.22 17.89 -25.29
N GLY A 37 -13.77 17.59 -24.12
CA GLY A 37 -13.12 17.90 -22.86
C GLY A 37 -11.75 17.26 -22.91
N GLN A 38 -10.72 18.11 -22.86
CA GLN A 38 -9.35 17.68 -22.72
C GLN A 38 -9.32 16.76 -21.48
N ALA A 39 -8.97 15.49 -21.70
CA ALA A 39 -8.83 14.52 -20.60
C ALA A 39 -7.86 15.16 -19.60
N GLY A 40 -8.33 15.41 -18.38
CA GLY A 40 -7.54 16.09 -17.34
C GLY A 40 -6.32 15.27 -16.94
N SER A 41 -5.48 15.84 -16.12
CA SER A 41 -4.40 15.09 -15.45
C SER A 41 -4.57 15.20 -13.95
N ILE A 42 -4.08 14.20 -13.20
CA ILE A 42 -3.99 14.21 -11.74
C ILE A 42 -2.58 13.85 -11.30
N THR A 43 -2.20 14.34 -10.11
CA THR A 43 -0.97 13.95 -9.42
C THR A 43 -1.33 12.97 -8.31
N LEU A 44 -0.79 11.78 -8.38
CA LEU A 44 -0.93 10.72 -7.39
C LEU A 44 0.33 10.66 -6.52
N TYR A 45 0.17 10.83 -5.20
CA TYR A 45 1.18 10.44 -4.24
C TYR A 45 0.84 9.01 -3.77
N SER A 46 1.72 8.07 -4.10
CA SER A 46 1.52 6.65 -3.84
C SER A 46 2.55 6.11 -2.87
N GLY A 47 2.09 5.69 -1.69
CA GLY A 47 2.83 4.85 -0.76
C GLY A 47 2.49 3.38 -0.93
N GLN A 48 1.65 3.04 -1.90
CA GLN A 48 1.39 1.64 -2.27
C GLN A 48 2.52 1.12 -3.17
N HIS A 49 2.76 -0.17 -3.16
CA HIS A 49 3.76 -0.81 -4.02
C HIS A 49 3.66 -0.35 -5.47
N GLU A 50 4.82 -0.06 -6.08
CA GLU A 50 4.91 0.50 -7.43
C GLU A 50 4.23 -0.40 -8.46
N GLN A 51 4.42 -1.71 -8.38
CA GLN A 51 3.85 -2.67 -9.33
C GLN A 51 2.31 -2.63 -9.32
N THR A 52 1.71 -2.53 -8.12
CA THR A 52 0.25 -2.43 -7.96
C THR A 52 -0.24 -1.08 -8.50
N THR A 53 0.46 0.00 -8.16
CA THR A 53 0.15 1.36 -8.60
C THR A 53 0.21 1.47 -10.13
N ASP A 54 1.29 0.99 -10.74
CA ASP A 54 1.50 1.07 -12.19
C ASP A 54 0.42 0.34 -12.98
N GLY A 55 0.02 -0.85 -12.53
CA GLY A 55 -1.06 -1.60 -13.13
C GLY A 55 -2.42 -0.91 -13.06
N LEU A 56 -2.73 -0.33 -11.89
CA LEU A 56 -3.97 0.43 -11.68
C LEU A 56 -3.98 1.73 -12.51
N VAL A 57 -2.88 2.47 -12.53
CA VAL A 57 -2.72 3.71 -13.29
C VAL A 57 -2.85 3.45 -14.80
N ALA A 58 -2.14 2.46 -15.33
CA ALA A 58 -2.20 2.12 -16.75
C ALA A 58 -3.63 1.78 -17.19
N ALA A 59 -4.35 0.98 -16.39
CA ALA A 59 -5.73 0.61 -16.70
C ALA A 59 -6.70 1.80 -16.57
N PHE A 60 -6.51 2.68 -15.57
CA PHE A 60 -7.30 3.90 -15.43
C PHE A 60 -7.09 4.86 -16.60
N GLU A 61 -5.84 5.11 -16.99
CA GLU A 61 -5.51 5.97 -18.14
C GLU A 61 -6.11 5.41 -19.45
N GLN A 62 -6.00 4.11 -19.64
CA GLN A 62 -6.58 3.44 -20.81
C GLN A 62 -8.11 3.61 -20.87
N GLN A 63 -8.78 3.49 -19.71
CA GLN A 63 -10.24 3.54 -19.64
C GLN A 63 -10.79 4.97 -19.77
N THR A 64 -10.08 5.95 -19.21
CA THR A 64 -10.62 7.31 -19.02
C THR A 64 -9.96 8.38 -19.89
N GLY A 65 -8.76 8.13 -20.39
CA GLY A 65 -7.90 9.13 -21.03
C GLY A 65 -7.30 10.16 -20.07
N ILE A 66 -7.62 10.12 -18.77
CA ILE A 66 -7.05 11.01 -17.76
C ILE A 66 -5.63 10.54 -17.44
N LYS A 67 -4.66 11.47 -17.52
CA LYS A 67 -3.26 11.16 -17.22
C LYS A 67 -2.99 11.21 -15.73
N VAL A 68 -2.10 10.32 -15.25
CA VAL A 68 -1.71 10.25 -13.84
C VAL A 68 -0.19 10.41 -13.72
N SER A 69 0.23 11.47 -13.06
CA SER A 69 1.63 11.66 -12.68
C SER A 69 1.85 11.06 -11.30
N VAL A 70 2.63 9.99 -11.21
CA VAL A 70 2.86 9.27 -9.95
C VAL A 70 4.14 9.79 -9.29
N ARG A 71 4.06 9.98 -7.98
CA ARG A 71 5.20 10.10 -7.05
C ARG A 71 5.12 8.96 -6.06
N ASN A 72 6.07 8.03 -6.16
CA ASN A 72 6.22 6.93 -5.21
C ASN A 72 7.20 7.34 -4.10
N ASP A 73 6.88 7.01 -2.87
CA ASP A 73 7.71 7.14 -1.68
C ASP A 73 7.05 6.35 -0.54
N ASP A 74 7.72 6.19 0.60
CA ASP A 74 7.13 5.67 1.82
C ASP A 74 5.86 6.46 2.21
N GLU A 75 4.81 5.76 2.63
CA GLU A 75 3.50 6.37 2.89
C GLU A 75 3.51 7.36 4.05
N ASP A 76 4.29 7.10 5.12
CA ASP A 76 4.45 8.03 6.23
C ASP A 76 5.23 9.28 5.79
N THR A 77 6.24 9.10 4.92
CA THR A 77 6.98 10.20 4.31
C THR A 77 6.06 11.08 3.46
N LEU A 78 5.22 10.48 2.62
CA LEU A 78 4.28 11.21 1.78
C LEU A 78 3.19 11.89 2.60
N ALA A 79 2.64 11.25 3.61
CA ALA A 79 1.65 11.85 4.50
C ALA A 79 2.21 13.07 5.24
N ASN A 80 3.42 12.97 5.78
CA ASN A 80 4.11 14.09 6.40
C ASN A 80 4.40 15.22 5.40
N LEU A 81 4.82 14.89 4.18
CA LEU A 81 5.05 15.86 3.12
C LEU A 81 3.76 16.61 2.77
N ILE A 82 2.63 15.90 2.59
CA ILE A 82 1.32 16.50 2.35
C ILE A 82 0.93 17.41 3.51
N ALA A 83 1.13 16.97 4.75
CA ALA A 83 0.82 17.77 5.94
C ALA A 83 1.64 19.08 6.01
N VAL A 84 2.94 19.03 5.64
CA VAL A 84 3.80 20.21 5.59
C VAL A 84 3.43 21.15 4.45
N GLN A 85 3.11 20.60 3.27
CA GLN A 85 2.68 21.36 2.11
C GLN A 85 1.30 22.02 2.33
N GLY A 86 0.42 21.38 3.10
CA GLY A 86 -0.92 21.85 3.41
C GLY A 86 -1.72 22.17 2.14
N SER A 87 -2.28 23.38 2.06
CA SER A 87 -3.05 23.83 0.89
C SER A 87 -2.23 24.04 -0.40
N HIS A 88 -0.90 23.93 -0.33
CA HIS A 88 0.01 24.06 -1.47
C HIS A 88 0.50 22.70 -1.99
N SER A 89 0.00 21.61 -1.45
CA SER A 89 0.36 20.28 -1.96
C SER A 89 -0.04 20.15 -3.43
N PRO A 90 0.85 19.69 -4.32
CA PRO A 90 0.51 19.44 -5.70
C PRO A 90 -0.25 18.11 -5.89
N ALA A 91 -0.37 17.30 -4.84
CA ALA A 91 -1.08 16.02 -4.92
C ALA A 91 -2.59 16.24 -5.05
N ASP A 92 -3.20 15.48 -5.94
CA ASP A 92 -4.65 15.36 -6.07
C ASP A 92 -5.20 14.17 -5.30
N VAL A 93 -4.45 13.07 -5.32
CA VAL A 93 -4.80 11.80 -4.66
C VAL A 93 -3.63 11.34 -3.81
N PHE A 94 -3.93 10.77 -2.66
CA PHE A 94 -3.02 10.01 -1.82
C PHE A 94 -3.51 8.57 -1.74
N PHE A 95 -2.63 7.61 -2.04
CA PHE A 95 -2.90 6.18 -2.04
C PHE A 95 -1.87 5.49 -1.16
N THR A 96 -2.31 4.65 -0.22
CA THR A 96 -1.46 4.08 0.84
C THR A 96 -1.53 2.56 0.85
N GLU A 97 -0.54 1.94 1.47
CA GLU A 97 -0.59 0.53 1.85
C GLU A 97 -1.45 0.30 3.09
N ASN A 98 -1.36 1.18 4.09
CA ASN A 98 -1.99 1.05 5.37
C ASN A 98 -2.90 2.23 5.69
N SER A 99 -3.88 2.02 6.56
CA SER A 99 -4.89 3.04 6.92
C SER A 99 -4.37 4.18 7.81
N PRO A 100 -3.36 4.03 8.71
CA PRO A 100 -2.96 5.09 9.62
C PRO A 100 -2.52 6.40 8.96
N PRO A 101 -1.78 6.44 7.84
CA PRO A 101 -1.43 7.71 7.18
C PRO A 101 -2.63 8.46 6.62
N LEU A 102 -3.71 7.77 6.25
CA LEU A 102 -4.97 8.39 5.83
C LEU A 102 -5.69 9.02 7.01
N GLU A 103 -5.76 8.33 8.14
CA GLU A 103 -6.35 8.85 9.37
C GLU A 103 -5.59 10.09 9.86
N PHE A 104 -4.26 10.07 9.80
CA PHE A 104 -3.41 11.23 10.12
C PHE A 104 -3.76 12.46 9.26
N LEU A 105 -3.98 12.31 7.96
CA LEU A 105 -4.37 13.43 7.10
C LEU A 105 -5.82 13.84 7.30
N GLN A 106 -6.72 12.90 7.62
CA GLN A 106 -8.10 13.15 7.97
C GLN A 106 -8.21 14.01 9.23
N GLU A 107 -7.50 13.68 10.30
CA GLU A 107 -7.46 14.44 11.55
C GLU A 107 -6.96 15.88 11.34
N LYS A 108 -6.09 16.10 10.36
CA LYS A 108 -5.62 17.44 9.95
C LYS A 108 -6.61 18.18 9.04
N GLY A 109 -7.71 17.55 8.64
CA GLY A 109 -8.72 18.15 7.76
C GLY A 109 -8.21 18.42 6.34
N LEU A 110 -7.25 17.63 5.85
CA LEU A 110 -6.60 17.79 4.55
C LEU A 110 -7.26 16.97 3.44
N LEU A 111 -8.24 16.13 3.77
CA LEU A 111 -8.94 15.27 2.83
C LEU A 111 -10.30 15.83 2.44
N SER A 112 -10.77 15.48 1.25
CA SER A 112 -12.12 15.76 0.75
C SER A 112 -13.02 14.55 1.01
N GLN A 113 -14.33 14.81 1.14
CA GLN A 113 -15.32 13.74 1.19
C GLN A 113 -15.26 12.90 -0.08
N VAL A 114 -15.23 11.59 0.08
CA VAL A 114 -15.38 10.61 -1.01
C VAL A 114 -16.84 10.58 -1.45
N THR A 115 -17.10 10.41 -2.75
CA THR A 115 -18.48 10.35 -3.22
C THR A 115 -19.22 9.14 -2.64
N PRO A 116 -20.51 9.30 -2.27
CA PRO A 116 -21.29 8.18 -1.71
C PRO A 116 -21.33 6.93 -2.61
N GLY A 117 -21.32 7.14 -3.93
CA GLY A 117 -21.27 6.04 -4.90
C GLY A 117 -19.98 5.24 -4.83
N THR A 118 -18.85 5.89 -4.56
CA THR A 118 -17.55 5.21 -4.37
C THR A 118 -17.53 4.43 -3.06
N LEU A 119 -17.94 5.06 -1.94
CA LEU A 119 -18.03 4.40 -0.62
C LEU A 119 -18.96 3.18 -0.62
N ALA A 120 -19.99 3.18 -1.45
CA ALA A 120 -20.94 2.06 -1.53
C ALA A 120 -20.35 0.76 -2.11
N HIS A 121 -19.16 0.83 -2.72
CA HIS A 121 -18.47 -0.36 -3.26
C HIS A 121 -17.71 -1.17 -2.20
N THR A 122 -17.33 -0.54 -1.10
CA THR A 122 -16.56 -1.17 -0.02
C THR A 122 -17.44 -1.31 1.24
N PRO A 123 -17.32 -2.40 2.02
CA PRO A 123 -18.00 -2.48 3.31
C PRO A 123 -17.53 -1.37 4.25
N ALA A 124 -18.46 -0.61 4.81
CA ALA A 124 -18.20 0.60 5.59
C ALA A 124 -17.19 0.43 6.76
N LYS A 125 -17.00 -0.81 7.25
CA LYS A 125 -16.01 -1.10 8.30
C LYS A 125 -14.54 -0.98 7.82
N TYR A 126 -14.33 -0.89 6.53
CA TYR A 126 -13.01 -0.76 5.89
C TYR A 126 -12.77 0.64 5.31
N ASP A 127 -13.75 1.54 5.43
CA ASP A 127 -13.66 2.94 5.01
C ASP A 127 -13.44 3.87 6.20
N SER A 128 -13.10 5.11 5.91
CA SER A 128 -13.15 6.20 6.88
C SER A 128 -14.53 6.31 7.51
N PRO A 129 -14.66 6.32 8.84
CA PRO A 129 -15.94 6.61 9.49
C PRO A 129 -16.49 8.00 9.15
N ALA A 130 -15.62 8.95 8.80
CA ALA A 130 -15.99 10.30 8.34
C ALA A 130 -16.29 10.37 6.84
N GLY A 131 -15.94 9.32 6.07
CA GLY A 131 -16.12 9.28 4.62
C GLY A 131 -15.07 10.06 3.83
N ASP A 132 -13.91 10.35 4.43
CA ASP A 132 -12.85 11.15 3.81
C ASP A 132 -11.85 10.31 3.01
N TRP A 133 -11.87 9.01 3.17
CA TRP A 133 -11.08 8.06 2.39
C TRP A 133 -11.83 6.73 2.23
N VAL A 134 -11.48 5.96 1.22
CA VAL A 134 -12.08 4.66 0.89
C VAL A 134 -11.04 3.57 0.99
N GLY A 135 -11.40 2.43 1.59
CA GLY A 135 -10.59 1.21 1.56
C GLY A 135 -10.57 0.59 0.17
N VAL A 136 -9.42 0.13 -0.28
CA VAL A 136 -9.20 -0.37 -1.64
C VAL A 136 -8.94 -1.88 -1.63
N SER A 137 -8.05 -2.34 -0.77
CA SER A 137 -7.69 -3.74 -0.58
C SER A 137 -7.35 -4.00 0.87
N ALA A 138 -7.27 -5.27 1.27
CA ALA A 138 -6.85 -5.65 2.61
C ALA A 138 -5.61 -6.55 2.58
N ARG A 139 -4.90 -6.55 3.69
CA ARG A 139 -3.79 -7.43 4.00
C ARG A 139 -3.92 -7.98 5.41
N VAL A 140 -3.20 -9.03 5.69
CA VAL A 140 -3.27 -9.68 6.99
C VAL A 140 -1.87 -10.07 7.50
N SER A 141 -1.62 -9.80 8.78
CA SER A 141 -0.39 -10.20 9.43
C SER A 141 -0.31 -11.71 9.58
N VAL A 142 0.82 -12.29 9.18
CA VAL A 142 1.11 -13.72 9.27
C VAL A 142 2.51 -13.96 9.83
N ILE A 143 2.73 -15.18 10.33
CA ILE A 143 4.07 -15.68 10.63
C ILE A 143 4.61 -16.37 9.38
N VAL A 144 5.74 -15.88 8.85
CA VAL A 144 6.55 -16.61 7.87
C VAL A 144 7.62 -17.41 8.61
N TYR A 145 7.86 -18.67 8.22
CA TYR A 145 8.83 -19.54 8.88
C TYR A 145 9.49 -20.53 7.94
N ASN A 146 10.69 -20.95 8.28
CA ASN A 146 11.40 -22.00 7.57
C ASN A 146 11.27 -23.33 8.36
N PRO A 147 10.53 -24.33 7.83
CA PRO A 147 10.27 -25.59 8.56
C PRO A 147 11.52 -26.44 8.82
N SER A 148 12.65 -26.15 8.17
CA SER A 148 13.93 -26.82 8.47
C SER A 148 14.61 -26.28 9.73
N LEU A 149 14.23 -25.05 10.19
CA LEU A 149 14.81 -24.39 11.36
C LEU A 149 13.86 -24.38 12.56
N ILE A 150 12.55 -24.33 12.33
CA ILE A 150 11.54 -24.35 13.38
C ILE A 150 10.29 -25.09 12.90
N ALA A 151 9.83 -26.06 13.67
CA ALA A 151 8.61 -26.79 13.34
C ALA A 151 7.38 -25.92 13.63
N ARG A 152 6.29 -26.11 12.85
CA ARG A 152 5.05 -25.35 12.97
C ARG A 152 4.48 -25.33 14.40
N ASN A 153 4.55 -26.45 15.11
CA ASN A 153 4.06 -26.57 16.49
C ASN A 153 4.95 -25.90 17.54
N GLN A 154 6.12 -25.38 17.13
CA GLN A 154 7.03 -24.62 17.98
C GLN A 154 6.92 -23.11 17.74
N LEU A 155 6.12 -22.68 16.77
CA LEU A 155 5.87 -21.27 16.50
C LEU A 155 5.01 -20.64 17.60
N PRO A 156 5.12 -19.31 17.81
CA PRO A 156 4.24 -18.60 18.74
C PRO A 156 2.79 -18.69 18.25
N ALA A 157 1.88 -19.12 19.12
CA ALA A 157 0.45 -19.12 18.81
C ALA A 157 -0.16 -17.72 18.87
N GLY A 158 0.40 -16.83 19.70
CA GLY A 158 -0.05 -15.46 19.86
C GLY A 158 1.11 -14.46 19.87
N VAL A 159 0.79 -13.21 19.54
CA VAL A 159 1.78 -12.14 19.36
C VAL A 159 2.62 -11.87 20.61
N MET A 160 2.03 -11.99 21.81
CA MET A 160 2.76 -11.77 23.06
C MET A 160 3.88 -12.79 23.26
N GLN A 161 3.77 -13.98 22.69
CA GLN A 161 4.80 -15.02 22.76
C GLN A 161 6.06 -14.68 21.94
N LEU A 162 6.00 -13.72 21.00
CA LEU A 162 7.21 -13.22 20.32
C LEU A 162 8.26 -12.71 21.32
N ALA A 163 7.82 -12.30 22.52
CA ALA A 163 8.67 -11.86 23.62
C ALA A 163 9.27 -13.02 24.46
N ASP A 164 8.93 -14.28 24.17
CA ASP A 164 9.48 -15.42 24.89
C ASP A 164 10.97 -15.60 24.53
N PRO A 165 11.89 -15.71 25.51
CA PRO A 165 13.32 -15.85 25.24
C PRO A 165 13.71 -17.13 24.48
N THR A 166 12.82 -18.11 24.34
CA THR A 166 13.03 -19.30 23.48
C THR A 166 13.16 -18.94 22.00
N TYR A 167 12.71 -17.73 21.60
CA TYR A 167 12.83 -17.21 20.24
C TYR A 167 14.04 -16.29 20.02
N SER A 168 14.89 -16.12 21.05
CA SER A 168 16.10 -15.33 20.91
C SER A 168 17.01 -15.87 19.79
N GLY A 169 17.39 -15.00 18.86
CA GLY A 169 18.18 -15.35 17.69
C GLY A 169 17.45 -16.18 16.63
N LYS A 170 16.12 -16.37 16.77
CA LYS A 170 15.29 -17.09 15.79
C LYS A 170 14.27 -16.18 15.11
N LEU A 171 13.91 -15.07 15.78
CA LEU A 171 12.92 -14.11 15.32
C LEU A 171 13.58 -13.05 14.44
N GLY A 172 13.03 -12.83 13.24
CA GLY A 172 13.30 -11.69 12.39
C GLY A 172 12.22 -10.62 12.53
N ILE A 173 12.63 -9.36 12.56
CA ILE A 173 11.72 -8.21 12.66
C ILE A 173 12.11 -7.12 11.65
N ALA A 174 11.12 -6.43 11.10
CA ALA A 174 11.27 -5.25 10.26
C ALA A 174 10.48 -4.08 10.90
N PRO A 175 10.96 -3.50 12.01
CA PRO A 175 10.17 -2.58 12.81
C PRO A 175 9.97 -1.20 12.17
N SER A 176 10.77 -0.82 11.17
CA SER A 176 10.62 0.40 10.39
C SER A 176 9.49 0.32 9.36
N GLU A 177 9.04 -0.90 9.04
CA GLU A 177 7.91 -1.10 8.14
C GLU A 177 6.59 -0.61 8.76
N THR A 178 5.80 0.09 7.97
CA THR A 178 4.48 0.59 8.38
C THR A 178 3.53 -0.55 8.74
N ASP A 179 3.68 -1.71 8.12
CA ASP A 179 2.94 -2.96 8.42
C ASP A 179 3.06 -3.44 9.88
N PHE A 180 4.13 -3.05 10.58
CA PHE A 180 4.32 -3.43 11.98
C PHE A 180 3.51 -2.54 12.95
N GLN A 181 3.18 -1.31 12.55
CA GLN A 181 2.45 -0.34 13.38
C GLN A 181 1.05 -0.82 13.79
N PRO A 182 0.21 -1.40 12.89
CA PRO A 182 -1.09 -1.96 13.25
C PRO A 182 -1.02 -3.04 14.32
N ILE A 183 0.02 -3.87 14.29
CA ILE A 183 0.24 -4.91 15.32
C ILE A 183 0.54 -4.25 16.68
N VAL A 184 1.43 -3.24 16.71
CA VAL A 184 1.76 -2.49 17.93
C VAL A 184 0.51 -1.81 18.49
N THR A 185 -0.31 -1.21 17.64
CA THR A 185 -1.58 -0.60 18.04
C THR A 185 -2.53 -1.64 18.63
N SER A 186 -2.68 -2.80 17.98
CA SER A 186 -3.55 -3.89 18.44
C SER A 186 -3.12 -4.43 19.81
N VAL A 187 -1.83 -4.66 20.00
CA VAL A 187 -1.24 -5.08 21.29
C VAL A 187 -1.49 -4.02 22.36
N THR A 188 -1.26 -2.73 22.01
CA THR A 188 -1.44 -1.61 22.95
C THR A 188 -2.89 -1.49 23.40
N ARG A 189 -3.84 -1.62 22.49
CA ARG A 189 -5.27 -1.56 22.82
C ARG A 189 -5.73 -2.73 23.67
N THR A 190 -5.17 -3.91 23.43
CA THR A 190 -5.55 -5.13 24.15
C THR A 190 -4.94 -5.22 25.52
N TYR A 191 -3.67 -4.86 25.68
CA TYR A 191 -2.91 -5.10 26.92
C TYR A 191 -2.46 -3.82 27.63
N GLY A 192 -2.67 -2.68 27.01
CA GLY A 192 -2.25 -1.36 27.52
C GLY A 192 -0.80 -1.00 27.18
N ARG A 193 -0.50 0.30 27.22
CA ARG A 193 0.77 0.88 26.80
C ARG A 193 2.00 0.29 27.49
N ALA A 194 1.94 0.09 28.81
CA ALA A 194 3.08 -0.43 29.56
C ALA A 194 3.43 -1.87 29.18
N ALA A 195 2.40 -2.71 28.98
CA ALA A 195 2.59 -4.08 28.53
C ALA A 195 3.13 -4.14 27.09
N ALA A 196 2.64 -3.26 26.20
CA ALA A 196 3.11 -3.16 24.83
C ALA A 196 4.58 -2.71 24.77
N LEU A 197 5.00 -1.73 25.58
CA LEU A 197 6.40 -1.30 25.63
C LEU A 197 7.31 -2.44 26.12
N SER A 198 6.93 -3.10 27.22
CA SER A 198 7.72 -4.25 27.72
C SER A 198 7.80 -5.41 26.73
N TRP A 199 6.71 -5.63 25.98
CA TRP A 199 6.69 -6.61 24.88
C TRP A 199 7.66 -6.21 23.76
N LEU A 200 7.63 -4.96 23.28
CA LEU A 200 8.52 -4.46 22.23
C LEU A 200 10.00 -4.55 22.63
N GLU A 201 10.36 -4.22 23.87
CA GLU A 201 11.73 -4.34 24.37
C GLU A 201 12.23 -5.79 24.31
N LYS A 202 11.37 -6.75 24.63
CA LYS A 202 11.71 -8.18 24.56
C LYS A 202 11.74 -8.69 23.12
N VAL A 203 10.82 -8.26 22.27
CA VAL A 203 10.83 -8.56 20.82
C VAL A 203 12.11 -8.03 20.19
N LYS A 204 12.52 -6.79 20.51
CA LYS A 204 13.81 -6.22 20.10
C LYS A 204 14.98 -7.12 20.54
N SER A 205 14.98 -7.54 21.80
CA SER A 205 16.02 -8.42 22.34
C SER A 205 16.08 -9.76 21.58
N ASN A 206 14.95 -10.37 21.30
CA ASN A 206 14.85 -11.64 20.58
C ASN A 206 15.25 -11.52 19.12
N GLY A 207 14.92 -10.39 18.46
CA GLY A 207 15.24 -10.09 17.06
C GLY A 207 16.56 -9.32 16.85
N ALA A 208 17.36 -9.07 17.91
CA ALA A 208 18.52 -8.18 17.84
C ALA A 208 19.56 -8.55 16.77
N SER A 209 19.72 -9.82 16.44
CA SER A 209 20.61 -10.30 15.38
C SER A 209 19.96 -10.35 14.00
N HIS A 210 18.66 -10.11 13.89
CA HIS A 210 17.86 -10.28 12.69
C HIS A 210 16.83 -9.14 12.54
N THR A 211 17.33 -7.89 12.59
CA THR A 211 16.54 -6.70 12.27
C THR A 211 16.75 -6.34 10.80
N PHE A 212 15.67 -6.25 10.07
CA PHE A 212 15.65 -6.04 8.63
C PHE A 212 15.14 -4.63 8.28
N PRO A 213 15.59 -4.05 7.14
CA PRO A 213 15.11 -2.76 6.67
C PRO A 213 13.68 -2.82 6.13
N ASP A 214 13.29 -3.99 5.57
CA ASP A 214 12.02 -4.23 4.88
C ASP A 214 11.55 -5.68 4.99
N ASN A 215 10.29 -5.91 4.68
CA ASN A 215 9.66 -7.23 4.73
C ASN A 215 10.07 -8.13 3.56
N GLU A 216 10.44 -7.59 2.40
CA GLU A 216 10.99 -8.33 1.25
C GLU A 216 12.28 -9.04 1.64
N THR A 217 13.19 -8.30 2.29
CA THR A 217 14.44 -8.87 2.80
C THR A 217 14.17 -9.91 3.88
N LEU A 218 13.26 -9.62 4.82
CA LEU A 218 12.88 -10.55 5.89
C LEU A 218 12.34 -11.86 5.32
N VAL A 219 11.35 -11.83 4.42
CA VAL A 219 10.75 -13.05 3.86
C VAL A 219 11.76 -13.85 3.04
N SER A 220 12.63 -13.16 2.31
CA SER A 220 13.72 -13.77 1.53
C SER A 220 14.73 -14.48 2.44
N ASP A 221 15.12 -13.87 3.57
CA ASP A 221 16.07 -14.45 4.52
C ASP A 221 15.48 -15.62 5.32
N VAL A 222 14.19 -15.57 5.66
CA VAL A 222 13.48 -16.75 6.19
C VAL A 222 13.49 -17.87 5.16
N ASN A 223 13.21 -17.57 3.89
CA ASN A 223 13.21 -18.58 2.83
C ASN A 223 14.58 -19.22 2.64
N ARG A 224 15.67 -18.43 2.71
CA ARG A 224 17.05 -18.91 2.61
C ARG A 224 17.56 -19.62 3.88
N GLY A 225 16.78 -19.62 4.97
CA GLY A 225 17.17 -20.23 6.24
C GLY A 225 18.22 -19.42 7.01
N GLN A 226 18.29 -18.11 6.80
CA GLN A 226 19.16 -17.21 7.58
C GLN A 226 18.52 -16.85 8.93
N VAL A 227 17.19 -16.85 9.00
CA VAL A 227 16.40 -16.64 10.21
C VAL A 227 15.27 -17.66 10.25
N ALA A 228 14.85 -18.09 11.44
CA ALA A 228 13.90 -19.20 11.56
C ALA A 228 12.47 -18.78 11.20
N PHE A 229 12.05 -17.60 11.66
CA PHE A 229 10.71 -17.06 11.38
C PHE A 229 10.67 -15.54 11.57
N GLY A 230 9.63 -14.93 11.04
CA GLY A 230 9.33 -13.50 11.23
C GLY A 230 7.84 -13.22 11.11
N VAL A 231 7.45 -11.94 11.28
CA VAL A 231 6.08 -11.46 11.10
C VAL A 231 6.07 -10.50 9.93
N ILE A 232 5.20 -10.77 8.97
CA ILE A 232 5.03 -9.99 7.72
C ILE A 232 3.54 -9.93 7.38
N ASN A 233 3.17 -9.21 6.32
CA ASN A 233 1.89 -9.42 5.67
C ASN A 233 1.97 -10.55 4.63
N GLU A 234 0.86 -11.26 4.41
CA GLU A 234 0.82 -12.51 3.62
C GLU A 234 1.31 -12.34 2.19
N TYR A 235 1.02 -11.20 1.56
CA TYR A 235 1.33 -10.95 0.15
C TYR A 235 2.84 -10.96 -0.14
N TYR A 236 3.72 -10.60 0.80
CA TYR A 236 5.18 -10.70 0.62
C TYR A 236 5.63 -12.13 0.32
N TRP A 237 5.04 -13.10 0.99
CA TRP A 237 5.36 -14.51 0.74
C TRP A 237 4.87 -14.96 -0.64
N TYR A 238 3.68 -14.53 -1.07
CA TYR A 238 3.15 -14.87 -2.38
C TYR A 238 3.94 -14.22 -3.52
N ARG A 239 4.39 -12.97 -3.33
CA ARG A 239 5.27 -12.27 -4.26
C ARG A 239 6.61 -12.98 -4.42
N LEU A 240 7.29 -13.29 -3.31
CA LEU A 240 8.53 -14.06 -3.34
C LEU A 240 8.34 -15.40 -4.07
N LYS A 241 7.25 -16.12 -3.78
CA LYS A 241 6.94 -17.39 -4.44
C LYS A 241 6.74 -17.24 -5.95
N ALA A 242 6.12 -16.14 -6.39
CA ALA A 242 5.95 -15.86 -7.81
C ALA A 242 7.27 -15.52 -8.49
N GLU A 243 8.12 -14.74 -7.81
CA GLU A 243 9.43 -14.34 -8.32
C GLU A 243 10.39 -15.51 -8.48
N ILE A 244 10.58 -16.33 -7.44
CA ILE A 244 11.59 -17.40 -7.45
C ILE A 244 11.06 -18.77 -7.86
N GLY A 245 9.74 -18.92 -7.98
CA GLY A 245 9.06 -20.17 -8.31
C GLY A 245 8.82 -21.10 -7.12
N ALA A 246 7.77 -21.91 -7.20
CA ALA A 246 7.32 -22.78 -6.10
C ALA A 246 8.37 -23.79 -5.64
N SER A 247 9.24 -24.27 -6.54
CA SER A 247 10.30 -25.23 -6.24
C SER A 247 11.47 -24.66 -5.42
N ALA A 248 11.63 -23.31 -5.43
CA ALA A 248 12.66 -22.61 -4.65
C ALA A 248 12.13 -22.11 -3.30
N MET A 249 10.85 -22.33 -3.00
CA MET A 249 10.26 -21.97 -1.71
C MET A 249 10.62 -23.02 -0.65
N HIS A 250 11.33 -22.56 0.38
CA HIS A 250 11.66 -23.34 1.57
C HIS A 250 10.93 -22.82 2.81
N SER A 251 10.27 -21.65 2.71
CA SER A 251 9.46 -21.06 3.75
C SER A 251 7.97 -21.38 3.57
N GLN A 252 7.22 -21.21 4.64
CA GLN A 252 5.77 -21.33 4.70
C GLN A 252 5.20 -20.16 5.52
N ILE A 253 3.90 -19.91 5.37
CA ILE A 253 3.18 -18.95 6.23
C ILE A 253 2.15 -19.66 7.10
N THR A 254 1.85 -19.08 8.24
CA THR A 254 0.74 -19.48 9.12
C THR A 254 0.19 -18.26 9.84
N TYR A 255 -1.08 -18.32 10.23
CA TYR A 255 -1.70 -17.26 11.02
C TYR A 255 -1.41 -17.44 12.51
N PHE A 256 -1.49 -16.35 13.27
CA PHE A 256 -1.67 -16.39 14.71
C PHE A 256 -2.97 -17.11 15.08
N ALA A 257 -3.17 -17.43 16.35
CA ALA A 257 -4.44 -17.99 16.81
C ALA A 257 -5.61 -17.05 16.46
N ALA A 258 -6.79 -17.64 16.28
CA ALA A 258 -7.99 -16.89 16.01
C ALA A 258 -8.20 -15.76 17.03
N HIS A 259 -8.46 -14.55 16.54
CA HIS A 259 -8.69 -13.34 17.34
C HIS A 259 -7.49 -12.86 18.16
N ASP A 260 -6.29 -13.42 17.96
CA ASP A 260 -5.07 -12.92 18.60
C ASP A 260 -4.77 -11.48 18.13
N PRO A 261 -4.31 -10.59 19.03
CA PRO A 261 -3.93 -9.22 18.65
C PRO A 261 -2.85 -9.10 17.58
N GLY A 262 -2.08 -10.15 17.33
CA GLY A 262 -1.13 -10.20 16.21
C GLY A 262 -1.75 -10.56 14.86
N TYR A 263 -2.98 -11.07 14.86
CA TYR A 263 -3.72 -11.40 13.63
C TYR A 263 -4.50 -10.18 13.17
N VAL A 264 -3.80 -9.18 12.64
CA VAL A 264 -4.39 -7.90 12.25
C VAL A 264 -4.74 -7.90 10.77
N ILE A 265 -5.93 -7.40 10.43
CA ILE A 265 -6.26 -6.94 9.09
C ILE A 265 -6.09 -5.42 9.08
N ASP A 266 -5.33 -4.90 8.12
CA ASP A 266 -5.34 -3.50 7.74
C ASP A 266 -5.76 -3.36 6.27
N VAL A 267 -6.00 -2.12 5.83
CA VAL A 267 -6.45 -1.83 4.48
C VAL A 267 -5.55 -0.82 3.80
N SER A 268 -5.25 -1.08 2.54
CA SER A 268 -4.85 -0.05 1.61
C SER A 268 -6.02 0.88 1.37
N GLY A 269 -5.77 2.15 1.27
CA GLY A 269 -6.83 3.13 1.07
C GLY A 269 -6.41 4.32 0.23
N ALA A 270 -7.40 5.04 -0.30
CA ALA A 270 -7.17 6.20 -1.12
C ALA A 270 -8.06 7.38 -0.72
N ALA A 271 -7.50 8.59 -0.83
CA ALA A 271 -8.17 9.84 -0.52
C ALA A 271 -7.92 10.90 -1.59
N VAL A 272 -8.86 11.82 -1.75
CA VAL A 272 -8.67 13.04 -2.55
C VAL A 272 -8.25 14.17 -1.62
N LEU A 273 -7.18 14.90 -2.00
CA LEU A 273 -6.72 16.05 -1.23
C LEU A 273 -7.73 17.21 -1.35
N LYS A 274 -8.01 17.86 -0.23
CA LYS A 274 -9.01 18.95 -0.15
C LYS A 274 -8.69 20.14 -1.05
N ASN A 275 -7.41 20.43 -1.27
CA ASN A 275 -6.93 21.52 -2.10
C ASN A 275 -6.78 21.16 -3.58
N SER A 276 -7.01 19.90 -3.98
CA SER A 276 -6.93 19.48 -5.38
C SER A 276 -7.78 20.38 -6.28
N GLN A 277 -7.18 20.83 -7.37
CA GLN A 277 -7.89 21.57 -8.43
C GLN A 277 -8.56 20.62 -9.43
N HIS A 278 -8.32 19.32 -9.32
CA HIS A 278 -8.80 18.28 -10.21
C HIS A 278 -9.78 17.31 -9.52
N GLN A 279 -10.57 17.81 -8.55
CA GLN A 279 -11.49 17.03 -7.71
C GLN A 279 -12.28 15.96 -8.48
N ALA A 280 -12.89 16.34 -9.62
CA ALA A 280 -13.72 15.43 -10.39
C ALA A 280 -12.91 14.27 -11.00
N ALA A 281 -11.67 14.52 -11.45
CA ALA A 281 -10.79 13.49 -12.00
C ALA A 281 -10.24 12.60 -10.88
N ALA A 282 -9.87 13.19 -9.74
CA ALA A 282 -9.40 12.48 -8.55
C ALA A 282 -10.49 11.55 -7.98
N GLN A 283 -11.74 12.01 -7.86
CA GLN A 283 -12.87 11.16 -7.44
C GLN A 283 -13.14 10.00 -8.42
N LYS A 284 -12.94 10.23 -9.74
CA LYS A 284 -13.02 9.14 -10.72
C LYS A 284 -11.92 8.10 -10.53
N PHE A 285 -10.72 8.52 -10.11
CA PHE A 285 -9.64 7.60 -9.81
C PHE A 285 -9.99 6.74 -8.59
N LEU A 286 -10.48 7.31 -7.50
CA LEU A 286 -10.96 6.54 -6.35
C LEU A 286 -12.06 5.54 -6.75
N ALA A 287 -13.05 5.99 -7.52
CA ALA A 287 -14.12 5.11 -7.99
C ALA A 287 -13.59 3.97 -8.88
N PHE A 288 -12.52 4.20 -9.64
CA PHE A 288 -11.86 3.16 -10.42
C PHE A 288 -11.14 2.14 -9.53
N LEU A 289 -10.41 2.59 -8.49
CA LEU A 289 -9.69 1.71 -7.57
C LEU A 289 -10.61 0.66 -6.95
N VAL A 290 -11.80 1.08 -6.47
CA VAL A 290 -12.80 0.19 -5.83
C VAL A 290 -13.77 -0.44 -6.83
N SER A 291 -13.59 -0.21 -8.14
CA SER A 291 -14.40 -0.87 -9.16
C SER A 291 -14.01 -2.33 -9.31
N ARG A 292 -14.90 -3.14 -9.89
CA ARG A 292 -14.57 -4.53 -10.25
C ARG A 292 -13.25 -4.65 -11.02
N LYS A 293 -12.96 -3.71 -11.94
CA LYS A 293 -11.71 -3.71 -12.72
C LYS A 293 -10.49 -3.44 -11.86
N GLY A 294 -10.56 -2.47 -10.95
CA GLY A 294 -9.49 -2.18 -9.98
C GLY A 294 -9.23 -3.39 -9.07
N GLU A 295 -10.29 -3.95 -8.50
CA GLU A 295 -10.17 -5.13 -7.65
C GLU A 295 -9.65 -6.38 -8.39
N GLU A 296 -10.00 -6.56 -9.67
CA GLU A 296 -9.44 -7.64 -10.49
C GLU A 296 -7.93 -7.48 -10.72
N ILE A 297 -7.42 -6.25 -10.79
CA ILE A 297 -5.98 -5.99 -10.86
C ILE A 297 -5.32 -6.32 -9.53
N ILE A 298 -5.89 -5.84 -8.43
CA ILE A 298 -5.38 -6.06 -7.06
C ILE A 298 -5.38 -7.56 -6.70
N GLY A 299 -6.48 -8.26 -6.93
CA GLY A 299 -6.61 -9.68 -6.60
C GLY A 299 -5.95 -10.65 -7.58
N ARG A 300 -5.24 -10.14 -8.60
CA ARG A 300 -4.62 -10.99 -9.62
C ARG A 300 -3.35 -11.65 -9.08
N ALA A 301 -3.23 -12.96 -9.30
CA ALA A 301 -2.01 -13.70 -9.14
C ALA A 301 -1.40 -13.99 -10.51
N GLY A 302 -0.16 -13.56 -10.72
CA GLY A 302 0.60 -13.80 -11.95
C GLY A 302 0.64 -12.59 -12.91
N GLY A 303 1.77 -12.42 -13.59
CA GLY A 303 2.11 -11.26 -14.40
C GLY A 303 3.02 -10.27 -13.67
N ASP A 304 3.42 -9.19 -14.34
CA ASP A 304 4.36 -8.19 -13.79
C ASP A 304 3.71 -7.26 -12.74
N GLU A 305 2.38 -7.32 -12.57
CA GLU A 305 1.57 -6.44 -11.73
C GLU A 305 0.94 -7.20 -10.54
N GLN A 306 1.74 -7.96 -9.82
CA GLN A 306 1.26 -8.90 -8.79
C GLN A 306 1.09 -8.20 -7.44
N SER A 307 -0.14 -7.88 -7.03
CA SER A 307 -0.41 -7.35 -5.70
C SER A 307 -0.52 -8.44 -4.64
N TYR A 308 -1.30 -9.48 -4.91
CA TYR A 308 -1.67 -10.55 -3.96
C TYR A 308 -2.42 -10.07 -2.71
N GLU A 309 -2.95 -8.86 -2.73
CA GLU A 309 -3.79 -8.36 -1.66
C GLU A 309 -5.25 -8.82 -1.83
N TYR A 310 -6.00 -8.81 -0.74
CA TYR A 310 -7.41 -9.19 -0.78
C TYR A 310 -8.28 -8.06 -1.35
N PRO A 311 -9.04 -8.30 -2.44
CA PRO A 311 -10.16 -7.44 -2.80
C PRO A 311 -11.20 -7.43 -1.66
N ILE A 312 -11.76 -6.26 -1.33
CA ILE A 312 -12.65 -6.11 -0.18
C ILE A 312 -14.09 -5.69 -0.53
N GLY A 313 -14.37 -5.37 -1.78
CA GLY A 313 -15.64 -4.82 -2.23
C GLY A 313 -16.46 -5.76 -3.11
N SER A 314 -16.42 -5.62 -4.38
CA SER A 314 -17.40 -6.05 -5.39
C SER A 314 -17.55 -7.57 -5.63
N GLY A 315 -17.05 -8.41 -4.74
CA GLY A 315 -17.15 -9.88 -4.88
C GLY A 315 -16.12 -10.46 -5.85
N VAL A 316 -15.06 -9.75 -6.14
CA VAL A 316 -13.84 -10.29 -6.74
C VAL A 316 -13.11 -11.11 -5.67
N THR A 317 -12.56 -12.24 -6.06
CA THR A 317 -11.72 -13.07 -5.19
C THR A 317 -10.29 -13.03 -5.70
N THR A 318 -9.32 -13.10 -4.80
CA THR A 318 -7.91 -13.28 -5.18
C THR A 318 -7.75 -14.57 -5.96
N SER A 319 -6.88 -14.58 -6.95
CA SER A 319 -6.51 -15.79 -7.70
C SER A 319 -5.35 -16.56 -7.06
N ALA A 320 -4.79 -16.05 -5.96
CA ALA A 320 -3.77 -16.75 -5.19
C ALA A 320 -4.40 -17.91 -4.39
N PRO A 321 -3.62 -18.95 -4.05
CA PRO A 321 -4.08 -20.06 -3.23
C PRO A 321 -4.09 -19.67 -1.73
N GLU A 322 -4.70 -18.55 -1.42
CA GLU A 322 -4.81 -17.99 -0.08
C GLU A 322 -6.04 -18.51 0.65
N THR A 323 -6.04 -18.40 1.98
CA THR A 323 -7.28 -18.57 2.76
C THR A 323 -8.28 -17.52 2.30
N PRO A 324 -9.48 -17.89 1.88
CA PRO A 324 -10.50 -16.91 1.47
C PRO A 324 -10.72 -15.84 2.54
N PHE A 325 -10.82 -14.58 2.13
CA PHE A 325 -10.93 -13.44 3.05
C PHE A 325 -12.05 -13.60 4.07
N SER A 326 -13.18 -14.19 3.66
CA SER A 326 -14.32 -14.48 4.53
C SER A 326 -14.07 -15.57 5.58
N GLN A 327 -12.98 -16.32 5.47
CA GLN A 327 -12.60 -17.38 6.42
C GLN A 327 -11.52 -16.93 7.39
N LEU A 328 -10.96 -15.73 7.21
CA LEU A 328 -9.99 -15.15 8.12
C LEU A 328 -10.64 -14.90 9.49
N GLN A 329 -9.86 -15.10 10.56
CA GLN A 329 -10.30 -14.92 11.94
C GLN A 329 -9.42 -13.89 12.67
N PRO A 330 -9.40 -12.63 12.19
CA PRO A 330 -8.50 -11.61 12.71
C PRO A 330 -8.87 -11.19 14.13
N SER A 331 -7.96 -10.43 14.74
CA SER A 331 -8.22 -9.61 15.91
C SER A 331 -9.50 -8.78 15.73
N PRO A 332 -10.27 -8.55 16.80
CA PRO A 332 -11.47 -7.74 16.74
C PRO A 332 -11.22 -6.24 16.58
N ILE A 333 -9.95 -5.82 16.51
CA ILE A 333 -9.61 -4.42 16.27
C ILE A 333 -10.19 -3.96 14.92
N THR A 334 -10.81 -2.80 14.92
CA THR A 334 -11.36 -2.19 13.70
C THR A 334 -10.33 -1.27 13.05
N ILE A 335 -10.50 -0.99 11.76
CA ILE A 335 -9.66 -0.04 11.03
C ILE A 335 -9.64 1.32 11.73
N ALA A 336 -10.79 1.85 12.11
CA ALA A 336 -10.88 3.11 12.87
C ALA A 336 -10.13 3.08 14.22
N GLN A 337 -9.93 1.90 14.81
CA GLN A 337 -9.17 1.76 16.05
C GLN A 337 -7.66 1.68 15.82
N LEU A 338 -7.19 1.48 14.61
CA LEU A 338 -5.76 1.59 14.28
C LEU A 338 -5.31 3.04 14.43
N GLY A 339 -6.19 4.02 14.16
CA GLY A 339 -5.92 5.45 14.34
C GLY A 339 -4.84 5.95 13.38
N ASP A 340 -4.19 7.04 13.75
CA ASP A 340 -3.16 7.72 12.95
C ASP A 340 -1.75 7.10 13.05
N GLY A 341 -1.58 6.01 13.77
CA GLY A 341 -0.29 5.33 13.96
C GLY A 341 0.66 6.02 14.95
N ALA A 342 0.43 7.27 15.36
CA ALA A 342 1.37 8.06 16.15
C ALA A 342 1.74 7.39 17.49
N ALA A 343 0.77 6.77 18.17
CA ALA A 343 1.01 6.07 19.43
C ALA A 343 1.90 4.81 19.25
N ALA A 344 1.78 4.11 18.14
CA ALA A 344 2.62 2.95 17.80
C ALA A 344 4.05 3.40 17.49
N ILE A 345 4.21 4.43 16.65
CA ILE A 345 5.51 5.03 16.32
C ILE A 345 6.25 5.50 17.59
N ASP A 346 5.53 6.17 18.51
CA ASP A 346 6.10 6.63 19.77
C ASP A 346 6.58 5.45 20.65
N LEU A 347 5.82 4.37 20.72
CA LEU A 347 6.23 3.15 21.44
C LEU A 347 7.44 2.47 20.78
N LEU A 348 7.49 2.38 19.47
CA LEU A 348 8.63 1.83 18.73
C LEU A 348 9.90 2.63 18.99
N ARG A 349 9.81 3.98 19.01
CA ARG A 349 10.93 4.87 19.37
C ARG A 349 11.36 4.67 20.83
N GLN A 350 10.43 4.58 21.76
CA GLN A 350 10.75 4.33 23.17
C GLN A 350 11.42 2.98 23.41
N ALA A 351 11.02 1.96 22.66
CA ALA A 351 11.67 0.65 22.67
C ALA A 351 13.04 0.67 21.94
N GLY A 352 13.36 1.75 21.20
CA GLY A 352 14.56 1.87 20.38
C GLY A 352 14.55 0.94 19.17
N LEU A 353 13.38 0.78 18.56
CA LEU A 353 13.16 0.03 17.31
C LEU A 353 13.08 0.96 16.09
N LEU A 354 12.87 2.26 16.33
CA LEU A 354 12.97 3.37 15.36
C LEU A 354 13.95 4.41 15.86
#